data_d8c090c72f93a5b95e017829f628e864
#
_entry.id   d8c090c72f93a5b95e017829f628e864
#
_cell.length_a   1.000
_cell.length_b   1.000
_cell.length_c   1.000
_cell.angle_alpha   90.00
_cell.angle_beta   90.00
_cell.angle_gamma   90.00
#
_symmetry.space_group_name_H-M   'P 1'
#
loop_
_entity.id
_entity.type
_entity.pdbx_description
1 polymer ?
#
loop_
_entity_poly.entity_id
_entity_poly.type
_entity_poly.pdbx_seq_one_letter_code
_entity_poly.pdbx_strand_id
1 'polypeptide(L)'
;MRITISHDRPKAEIIEAVDRSFNDLFKSSAQLPVKITVQERTWRGSILNFALTAKWGLLSTPIKGTVEVTDHDVTVDADLGLFNRFISEKTARTVLTDRVKGLLK
;
A
#
# COMPACT_ATOMS: atom_id res chain seq x y z
N MET A 1 6.95 -7.04 3.78
CA MET A 1 5.77 -7.62 3.08
C MET A 1 5.78 -7.24 1.62
N ARG A 2 5.53 -8.18 0.76
CA ARG A 2 5.51 -7.96 -0.68
C ARG A 2 4.29 -8.61 -1.31
N ILE A 3 3.57 -7.86 -2.13
CA ILE A 3 2.35 -8.32 -2.82
C ILE A 3 2.48 -7.98 -4.29
N THR A 4 2.21 -8.96 -5.17
CA THR A 4 2.19 -8.74 -6.61
C THR A 4 0.84 -9.17 -7.16
N ILE A 5 0.21 -8.28 -7.91
CA ILE A 5 -1.11 -8.51 -8.49
C ILE A 5 -1.05 -8.22 -9.98
N SER A 6 -1.48 -9.18 -10.78
CA SER A 6 -1.50 -9.06 -12.24
C SER A 6 -2.63 -8.13 -12.71
N HIS A 7 -2.39 -7.45 -13.83
CA HIS A 7 -3.41 -6.65 -14.51
C HIS A 7 -3.21 -6.75 -16.03
N ASP A 8 -4.20 -6.31 -16.77
CA ASP A 8 -4.20 -6.33 -18.24
C ASP A 8 -4.48 -4.94 -18.84
N ARG A 9 -4.29 -3.88 -18.06
CA ARG A 9 -4.54 -2.51 -18.47
C ARG A 9 -3.24 -1.77 -18.82
N PRO A 10 -3.30 -0.68 -19.60
CA PRO A 10 -2.11 0.10 -19.89
C PRO A 10 -1.43 0.61 -18.62
N LYS A 11 -0.12 0.53 -18.60
CA LYS A 11 0.69 0.93 -17.44
C LYS A 11 0.40 2.37 -16.98
N ALA A 12 0.29 3.30 -17.92
CA ALA A 12 0.00 4.70 -17.60
C ALA A 12 -1.34 4.86 -16.87
N GLU A 13 -2.33 4.07 -17.25
CA GLU A 13 -3.64 4.08 -16.62
C GLU A 13 -3.59 3.56 -15.19
N ILE A 14 -2.79 2.52 -14.96
CA ILE A 14 -2.60 1.95 -13.62
C ILE A 14 -1.83 2.94 -12.74
N ILE A 15 -0.81 3.59 -13.24
CA ILE A 15 -0.06 4.61 -12.49
C ILE A 15 -1.01 5.72 -12.03
N GLU A 16 -1.87 6.20 -12.92
CA GLU A 16 -2.85 7.23 -12.58
C GLU A 16 -3.84 6.74 -11.52
N ALA A 17 -4.32 5.51 -11.65
CA ALA A 17 -5.25 4.93 -10.69
C ALA A 17 -4.60 4.79 -9.31
N VAL A 18 -3.36 4.33 -9.23
CA VAL A 18 -2.62 4.20 -7.98
C VAL A 18 -2.42 5.57 -7.35
N ASP A 19 -2.00 6.56 -8.13
CA ASP A 19 -1.76 7.91 -7.61
C ASP A 19 -3.04 8.53 -7.05
N ARG A 20 -4.13 8.42 -7.79
CA ARG A 20 -5.41 8.99 -7.38
C ARG A 20 -6.00 8.30 -6.15
N SER A 21 -5.81 7.01 -6.02
CA SER A 21 -6.43 6.19 -4.97
C SER A 21 -5.44 5.78 -3.87
N PHE A 22 -4.26 6.36 -3.83
CA PHE A 22 -3.21 5.97 -2.89
C PHE A 22 -3.69 5.97 -1.45
N ASN A 23 -4.41 7.00 -1.04
CA ASN A 23 -4.89 7.11 0.34
C ASN A 23 -5.88 5.99 0.69
N ASP A 24 -6.64 5.51 -0.28
CA ASP A 24 -7.62 4.45 -0.05
C ASP A 24 -6.95 3.10 0.23
N LEU A 25 -5.73 2.90 -0.26
CA LEU A 25 -4.98 1.66 -0.03
C LEU A 25 -4.64 1.47 1.45
N PHE A 26 -4.53 2.56 2.20
CA PHE A 26 -4.11 2.55 3.60
C PHE A 26 -5.19 3.10 4.54
N LYS A 27 -6.42 3.14 4.07
CA LYS A 27 -7.53 3.64 4.88
C LYS A 27 -7.81 2.71 6.05
N SER A 28 -8.11 3.29 7.21
CA SER A 28 -8.52 2.52 8.38
C SER A 28 -9.75 1.68 8.11
N SER A 29 -9.80 0.49 8.71
CA SER A 29 -10.93 -0.41 8.61
C SER A 29 -11.00 -1.28 9.87
N ALA A 30 -12.05 -2.10 9.98
CA ALA A 30 -12.16 -3.04 11.08
C ALA A 30 -11.02 -4.06 11.10
N GLN A 31 -10.47 -4.39 9.92
CA GLN A 31 -9.33 -5.32 9.79
C GLN A 31 -7.98 -4.63 10.03
N LEU A 32 -7.93 -3.31 9.83
CA LEU A 32 -6.74 -2.48 10.06
C LEU A 32 -7.13 -1.29 10.94
N PRO A 33 -7.35 -1.50 12.24
CA PRO A 33 -7.81 -0.44 13.15
C PRO A 33 -6.68 0.51 13.54
N VAL A 34 -5.97 1.03 12.56
CA VAL A 34 -4.86 1.95 12.75
C VAL A 34 -5.09 3.22 11.97
N LYS A 35 -4.56 4.32 12.47
CA LYS A 35 -4.58 5.59 11.77
C LYS A 35 -3.30 5.71 10.96
N ILE A 36 -3.44 5.92 9.67
CA ILE A 36 -2.30 6.07 8.76
C ILE A 36 -2.17 7.52 8.35
N THR A 37 -0.96 8.05 8.50
CA THR A 37 -0.62 9.40 8.01
C THR A 37 0.46 9.27 6.95
N VAL A 38 0.21 9.82 5.76
CA VAL A 38 1.20 9.81 4.67
C VAL A 38 2.22 10.90 4.95
N GLN A 39 3.48 10.52 5.08
CA GLN A 39 4.59 11.45 5.30
C GLN A 39 5.26 11.84 3.99
N GLU A 40 5.37 10.89 3.07
CA GLU A 40 6.03 11.10 1.79
C GLU A 40 5.40 10.21 0.73
N ARG A 41 5.26 10.73 -0.49
CA ARG A 41 4.90 9.94 -1.66
C ARG A 41 5.51 10.62 -2.89
N THR A 42 6.40 9.92 -3.56
CA THR A 42 7.13 10.46 -4.70
C THR A 42 7.26 9.41 -5.79
N TRP A 43 6.82 9.77 -6.99
CA TRP A 43 6.98 8.93 -8.16
C TRP A 43 8.36 9.13 -8.79
N ARG A 44 9.00 8.03 -9.14
CA ARG A 44 10.21 8.01 -9.96
C ARG A 44 9.96 7.03 -11.10
N GLY A 45 9.61 7.55 -12.27
CA GLY A 45 9.15 6.72 -13.38
C GLY A 45 7.86 5.99 -12.98
N SER A 46 7.89 4.67 -12.98
CA SER A 46 6.75 3.83 -12.64
C SER A 46 6.83 3.26 -11.23
N ILE A 47 7.67 3.83 -10.37
CA ILE A 47 7.84 3.40 -8.99
C ILE A 47 7.45 4.54 -8.06
N LEU A 48 6.45 4.30 -7.21
CA LEU A 48 6.06 5.22 -6.16
C LEU A 48 6.79 4.85 -4.88
N ASN A 49 7.58 5.79 -4.36
CA ASN A 49 8.21 5.66 -3.05
C ASN A 49 7.33 6.34 -2.03
N PHE A 50 7.04 5.67 -0.93
CA PHE A 50 6.18 6.24 0.11
C PHE A 50 6.72 5.98 1.50
N ALA A 51 6.36 6.89 2.41
CA ALA A 51 6.62 6.74 3.83
C ALA A 51 5.34 7.12 4.58
N LEU A 52 4.95 6.28 5.51
CA LEU A 52 3.73 6.43 6.29
C LEU A 52 4.05 6.34 7.76
N THR A 53 3.16 6.86 8.60
CA THR A 53 3.16 6.57 10.03
C THR A 53 1.86 5.87 10.37
N ALA A 54 1.97 4.68 10.96
CA ALA A 54 0.83 3.92 11.45
C ALA A 54 0.71 4.15 12.96
N LYS A 55 -0.45 4.60 13.40
CA LYS A 55 -0.70 4.89 14.81
C LYS A 55 -1.79 3.99 15.35
N TRP A 56 -1.49 3.33 16.47
CA TRP A 56 -2.42 2.47 17.19
C TRP A 56 -2.39 2.87 18.67
N GLY A 57 -3.44 3.55 19.13
CA GLY A 57 -3.46 4.06 20.49
C GLY A 57 -2.30 5.06 20.70
N LEU A 58 -1.45 4.78 21.67
CA LEU A 58 -0.27 5.61 21.97
C LEU A 58 0.98 5.17 21.21
N LEU A 59 0.89 4.08 20.45
CA LEU A 59 2.02 3.55 19.71
C LEU A 59 1.98 4.04 18.27
N SER A 60 3.16 4.34 17.73
CA SER A 60 3.30 4.68 16.31
C SER A 60 4.54 4.03 15.75
N THR A 61 4.49 3.68 14.47
CA THR A 61 5.61 3.07 13.77
C THR A 61 5.69 3.60 12.34
N PRO A 62 6.89 3.84 11.83
CA PRO A 62 7.05 4.21 10.43
C PRO A 62 6.88 2.98 9.53
N ILE A 63 6.28 3.21 8.38
CA ILE A 63 6.16 2.21 7.32
C ILE A 63 6.71 2.83 6.06
N LYS A 64 7.69 2.19 5.45
CA LYS A 64 8.29 2.64 4.19
C LYS A 64 8.09 1.57 3.14
N GLY A 65 7.93 2.00 1.91
CA GLY A 65 7.77 1.04 0.84
C GLY A 65 7.70 1.65 -0.54
N THR A 66 7.40 0.78 -1.49
CA THR A 66 7.27 1.14 -2.89
C THR A 66 6.05 0.48 -3.51
N VAL A 67 5.51 1.15 -4.53
CA VAL A 67 4.53 0.55 -5.43
C VAL A 67 5.15 0.61 -6.82
N GLU A 68 5.44 -0.54 -7.41
CA GLU A 68 6.01 -0.63 -8.74
C GLU A 68 4.94 -1.09 -9.73
N VAL A 69 4.74 -0.31 -10.78
CA VAL A 69 3.77 -0.63 -11.83
C VAL A 69 4.53 -1.07 -13.08
N THR A 70 4.20 -2.25 -13.57
CA THR A 70 4.72 -2.75 -14.85
C THR A 70 3.57 -2.87 -15.85
N ASP A 71 3.86 -3.31 -17.06
CA ASP A 71 2.82 -3.55 -18.06
C ASP A 71 1.89 -4.70 -17.69
N HIS A 72 2.31 -5.56 -16.77
CA HIS A 72 1.59 -6.79 -16.44
C HIS A 72 1.18 -6.91 -14.98
N ASP A 73 1.79 -6.16 -14.08
CA ASP A 73 1.48 -6.29 -12.67
C ASP A 73 1.75 -5.02 -11.87
N VAL A 74 1.27 -5.06 -10.62
CA VAL A 74 1.55 -4.04 -9.60
C VAL A 74 2.14 -4.77 -8.41
N THR A 75 3.30 -4.32 -7.94
CA THR A 75 3.95 -4.89 -6.77
C THR A 75 4.02 -3.83 -5.67
N VAL A 76 3.47 -4.15 -4.52
CA VAL A 76 3.59 -3.35 -3.31
C VAL A 76 4.59 -4.04 -2.39
N ASP A 77 5.64 -3.33 -2.02
CA ASP A 77 6.66 -3.82 -1.11
C ASP A 77 6.75 -2.85 0.06
N ALA A 78 6.43 -3.31 1.26
CA ALA A 78 6.36 -2.45 2.44
C ALA A 78 7.10 -3.07 3.62
N ASP A 79 7.93 -2.24 4.28
CA ASP A 79 8.55 -2.60 5.54
C ASP A 79 7.61 -2.15 6.66
N LEU A 80 6.97 -3.10 7.31
CA LEU A 80 5.95 -2.84 8.31
C LEU A 80 6.51 -2.45 9.69
N GLY A 81 7.79 -2.65 9.91
CA GLY A 81 8.42 -2.32 11.20
C GLY A 81 7.71 -2.98 12.38
N LEU A 82 7.38 -2.19 13.40
CA LEU A 82 6.68 -2.69 14.60
C LEU A 82 5.22 -3.04 14.33
N PHE A 83 4.69 -2.65 13.19
CA PHE A 83 3.30 -2.93 12.82
C PHE A 83 2.99 -4.42 12.84
N ASN A 84 3.96 -5.26 12.47
CA ASN A 84 3.82 -6.71 12.50
C ASN A 84 3.52 -7.29 13.88
N ARG A 85 3.80 -6.54 14.94
CA ARG A 85 3.52 -6.98 16.31
C ARG A 85 2.05 -6.80 16.69
N PHE A 86 1.33 -5.95 15.98
CA PHE A 86 -0.06 -5.61 16.30
C PHE A 86 -1.04 -6.27 15.35
N ILE A 87 -0.64 -6.42 14.10
CA ILE A 87 -1.47 -7.04 13.06
C ILE A 87 -0.60 -8.08 12.36
N SER A 88 -1.14 -9.28 12.17
CA SER A 88 -0.41 -10.32 11.46
C SER A 88 -0.14 -9.90 10.02
N GLU A 89 0.99 -10.29 9.49
CA GLU A 89 1.34 -10.02 8.09
C GLU A 89 0.27 -10.60 7.15
N LYS A 90 -0.29 -11.75 7.51
CA LYS A 90 -1.35 -12.39 6.73
C LYS A 90 -2.58 -11.49 6.60
N THR A 91 -3.02 -10.87 7.72
CA THR A 91 -4.15 -9.96 7.71
C THR A 91 -3.85 -8.71 6.88
N ALA A 92 -2.68 -8.10 7.09
CA ALA A 92 -2.27 -6.93 6.34
C ALA A 92 -2.19 -7.23 4.84
N ARG A 93 -1.63 -8.39 4.48
CA ARG A 93 -1.53 -8.83 3.09
C ARG A 93 -2.91 -9.01 2.45
N THR A 94 -3.84 -9.64 3.16
CA THR A 94 -5.19 -9.88 2.66
C THR A 94 -5.92 -8.57 2.40
N VAL A 95 -5.90 -7.64 3.37
CA VAL A 95 -6.58 -6.35 3.23
C VAL A 95 -5.99 -5.55 2.07
N LEU A 96 -4.67 -5.46 2.00
CA LEU A 96 -4.01 -4.67 0.96
C LEU A 96 -4.21 -5.31 -0.42
N THR A 97 -4.16 -6.63 -0.52
CA THR A 97 -4.42 -7.35 -1.75
C THR A 97 -5.83 -7.03 -2.28
N ASP A 98 -6.83 -7.07 -1.40
CA ASP A 98 -8.21 -6.79 -1.79
C ASP A 98 -8.38 -5.35 -2.27
N ARG A 99 -7.72 -4.39 -1.60
CA ARG A 99 -7.78 -2.99 -1.99
C ARG A 99 -7.13 -2.74 -3.34
N VAL A 100 -5.96 -3.35 -3.58
CA VAL A 100 -5.29 -3.21 -4.87
C VAL A 100 -6.12 -3.86 -5.98
N LYS A 101 -6.68 -5.03 -5.75
CA LYS A 101 -7.56 -5.68 -6.74
C LYS A 101 -8.77 -4.80 -7.07
N GLY A 102 -9.36 -4.17 -6.07
CA GLY A 102 -10.47 -3.25 -6.29
C GLY A 102 -10.09 -2.06 -7.15
N LEU A 103 -8.88 -1.55 -6.98
CA LEU A 103 -8.35 -0.44 -7.75
C LEU A 103 -8.10 -0.82 -9.22
N LEU A 104 -7.76 -2.07 -9.49
CA LEU A 104 -7.44 -2.57 -10.83
C LEU A 104 -8.65 -3.01 -11.65
N LYS A 105 -9.83 -3.00 -11.07
CA LYS A 105 -11.06 -3.39 -11.78
C LYS A 105 -11.47 -2.39 -12.84
#